data_b0966bf8a1bea6d57ffa0e5e337c0a6b
#
_entry.id   b0966bf8a1bea6d57ffa0e5e337c0a6b
#
_cell.length_a   1.000
_cell.length_b   1.000
_cell.length_c   1.000
_cell.angle_alpha   90.00
_cell.angle_beta   90.00
_cell.angle_gamma   90.00
#
_symmetry.space_group_name_H-M   'P 1'
#
loop_
_entity.id
_entity.type
_entity.pdbx_description
1 polymer ?
#
loop_
_entity_poly.entity_id
_entity_poly.type
_entity_poly.pdbx_seq_one_letter_code
_entity_poly.pdbx_strand_id
1 'polypeptide(L)'
;VTDAPVLLDVLSTLLREDAVGLRSRSTRVDLPDGAWLRLPAHDDALLLPVRTAAPAFQYGTEARLPLLRRESDGTELTTTTAVLRALGALADPRDRPGFAAFEDECRQAETTVRLHRATDTAVRRRLGERYGTDPAHWTGPAAALAFDTLAARLDHPVHPTGRGRHGLTAADLRAYAPEFHPRFPLRWLAVPADALSATGPLDGLCPPPSALGLPARLDTGHRTIPVHPLTAGAPLSEALAAAGLTGRAHLAPEPRHDVVPTLSMRTVALADDPAVHLKLPLATATLGRLNRRTIKPGTLADGAAVQRILTAVAAREPRFRATVLHADETVWAHAGHELLAVLVRHQPPGLDTTTAVPLAALLAPAPGGGLVADRLADRFHGGDPLALIDAVLTRLLDWGTTLLGYGIALESHQQNITLLYDDGTPGPRLLLKDNDGPRIHPARLRAALGETPALDFSDPRIVTHDDRALLDLFTTITVHLCAGAYAFGLARHGHAPLHHLLGLIRDRLAEAARSLGTGPGSMGALLRTQVLEAARLPVKAMVTAGTLLAKERSGALDINKHYTTGPNYLLRGSDPR
;
A
#
# COMPACT_ATOMS: atom_id res chain seq x y z
N VAL A 1 12.59 20.81 -17.99
CA VAL A 1 12.60 20.00 -16.76
C VAL A 1 12.06 18.65 -17.16
N THR A 2 12.95 17.69 -17.37
CA THR A 2 12.66 16.38 -17.92
C THR A 2 11.88 15.52 -16.92
N ASP A 3 10.91 14.70 -17.41
CA ASP A 3 10.16 13.68 -16.67
C ASP A 3 11.06 12.44 -16.36
N ALA A 4 12.36 12.66 -16.35
CA ALA A 4 13.42 11.66 -16.18
C ALA A 4 13.24 10.69 -14.97
N PRO A 5 12.79 11.14 -13.77
CA PRO A 5 12.61 10.22 -12.65
C PRO A 5 11.54 9.17 -12.89
N VAL A 6 10.37 9.56 -13.44
CA VAL A 6 9.27 8.61 -13.67
C VAL A 6 9.68 7.54 -14.70
N LEU A 7 10.36 7.94 -15.77
CA LEU A 7 10.85 7.00 -16.78
C LEU A 7 11.88 6.01 -16.21
N LEU A 8 12.78 6.47 -15.33
CA LEU A 8 13.75 5.59 -14.68
C LEU A 8 13.06 4.54 -13.81
N ASP A 9 12.04 4.94 -13.05
CA ASP A 9 11.25 4.04 -12.22
C ASP A 9 10.41 3.06 -13.08
N VAL A 10 9.88 3.52 -14.23
CA VAL A 10 9.20 2.67 -15.20
C VAL A 10 10.15 1.59 -15.72
N LEU A 11 11.32 1.95 -16.22
CA LEU A 11 12.31 1.01 -16.75
C LEU A 11 12.78 0.02 -15.68
N SER A 12 13.06 0.50 -14.47
CA SER A 12 13.45 -0.34 -13.33
C SER A 12 12.35 -1.31 -12.93
N THR A 13 11.09 -0.88 -12.98
CA THR A 13 9.94 -1.74 -12.69
C THR A 13 9.73 -2.80 -13.77
N LEU A 14 9.77 -2.41 -15.05
CA LEU A 14 9.61 -3.35 -16.16
C LEU A 14 10.73 -4.39 -16.18
N LEU A 15 11.97 -3.99 -15.85
CA LEU A 15 13.10 -4.89 -15.70
C LEU A 15 12.89 -5.86 -14.52
N ARG A 16 12.45 -5.35 -13.35
CA ARG A 16 12.17 -6.15 -12.16
C ARG A 16 11.08 -7.19 -12.43
N GLU A 17 9.99 -6.79 -13.07
CA GLU A 17 8.86 -7.65 -13.38
C GLU A 17 9.06 -8.54 -14.61
N ASP A 18 10.21 -8.38 -15.28
CA ASP A 18 10.56 -9.08 -16.52
C ASP A 18 9.54 -8.88 -17.65
N ALA A 19 8.97 -7.68 -17.73
CA ALA A 19 8.00 -7.35 -18.77
C ALA A 19 8.61 -7.57 -20.17
N VAL A 20 7.86 -8.20 -21.07
CA VAL A 20 8.31 -8.64 -22.42
C VAL A 20 9.63 -9.44 -22.45
N GLY A 21 10.04 -9.97 -21.29
CA GLY A 21 11.32 -10.66 -21.15
C GLY A 21 12.52 -9.70 -21.11
N LEU A 22 12.33 -8.47 -20.66
CA LEU A 22 13.37 -7.44 -20.61
C LEU A 22 14.63 -7.89 -19.85
N ARG A 23 14.47 -8.81 -18.89
CA ARG A 23 15.58 -9.44 -18.16
C ARG A 23 15.93 -10.81 -18.73
N SER A 24 14.93 -11.69 -18.90
CA SER A 24 15.16 -13.10 -19.25
C SER A 24 15.59 -13.31 -20.69
N ARG A 25 15.24 -12.41 -21.62
CA ARG A 25 15.61 -12.47 -23.04
C ARG A 25 16.81 -11.58 -23.40
N SER A 26 17.26 -10.73 -22.48
CA SER A 26 18.38 -9.84 -22.70
C SER A 26 19.72 -10.52 -22.43
N THR A 27 20.74 -10.11 -23.16
CA THR A 27 22.15 -10.44 -22.92
C THR A 27 22.88 -9.20 -22.42
N ARG A 28 23.78 -9.37 -21.47
CA ARG A 28 24.64 -8.27 -21.00
C ARG A 28 25.70 -7.95 -22.06
N VAL A 29 25.87 -6.66 -22.34
CA VAL A 29 26.95 -6.11 -23.16
C VAL A 29 27.60 -4.98 -22.38
N ASP A 30 28.94 -4.93 -22.41
CA ASP A 30 29.69 -3.84 -21.78
C ASP A 30 30.15 -2.87 -22.88
N LEU A 31 29.67 -1.63 -22.81
CA LEU A 31 30.04 -0.53 -23.71
C LEU A 31 31.00 0.42 -22.98
N PRO A 32 31.65 1.36 -23.69
CA PRO A 32 32.59 2.30 -23.07
C PRO A 32 31.99 3.12 -21.92
N ASP A 33 30.69 3.37 -21.94
CA ASP A 33 29.94 4.11 -20.94
C ASP A 33 29.33 3.23 -19.83
N GLY A 34 29.60 1.91 -19.83
CA GLY A 34 29.17 0.98 -18.78
C GLY A 34 28.39 -0.23 -19.27
N ALA A 35 27.73 -0.92 -18.33
CA ALA A 35 26.96 -2.12 -18.61
C ALA A 35 25.58 -1.79 -19.22
N TRP A 36 25.19 -2.59 -20.20
CA TRP A 36 23.90 -2.52 -20.88
C TRP A 36 23.27 -3.91 -20.98
N LEU A 37 21.94 -3.95 -21.05
CA LEU A 37 21.17 -5.14 -21.45
C LEU A 37 20.70 -4.97 -22.88
N ARG A 38 21.04 -5.94 -23.74
CA ARG A 38 20.64 -6.01 -25.13
C ARG A 38 19.44 -6.93 -25.26
N LEU A 39 18.26 -6.37 -25.55
CA LEU A 39 17.02 -7.09 -25.80
C LEU A 39 16.81 -7.23 -27.31
N PRO A 40 16.76 -8.46 -27.87
CA PRO A 40 16.46 -8.66 -29.30
C PRO A 40 15.04 -8.15 -29.66
N ALA A 41 14.92 -7.40 -30.75
CA ALA A 41 13.69 -6.76 -31.21
C ALA A 41 13.53 -6.90 -32.74
N HIS A 42 12.85 -7.95 -33.20
CA HIS A 42 12.69 -8.25 -34.64
C HIS A 42 14.04 -8.19 -35.40
N ASP A 43 14.22 -7.21 -36.27
CA ASP A 43 15.45 -7.00 -37.07
C ASP A 43 16.44 -6.06 -36.40
N ASP A 44 16.24 -5.68 -35.11
CA ASP A 44 17.05 -4.74 -34.34
C ASP A 44 17.23 -5.25 -32.90
N ALA A 45 17.81 -4.46 -32.03
CA ALA A 45 17.82 -4.65 -30.60
C ALA A 45 17.60 -3.33 -29.84
N LEU A 46 17.06 -3.46 -28.64
CA LEU A 46 16.95 -2.36 -27.68
C LEU A 46 18.02 -2.53 -26.60
N LEU A 47 18.75 -1.48 -26.35
CA LEU A 47 19.79 -1.41 -25.31
C LEU A 47 19.27 -0.64 -24.10
N LEU A 48 19.28 -1.26 -22.92
CA LEU A 48 18.94 -0.64 -21.64
C LEU A 48 20.21 -0.45 -20.82
N PRO A 49 20.61 0.79 -20.48
CA PRO A 49 21.76 1.03 -19.62
C PRO A 49 21.43 0.61 -18.18
N VAL A 50 22.31 -0.22 -17.59
CA VAL A 50 22.06 -0.80 -16.26
C VAL A 50 23.23 -0.60 -15.31
N ARG A 51 22.92 -0.62 -14.02
CA ARG A 51 23.88 -0.86 -12.94
C ARG A 51 23.73 -2.30 -12.47
N THR A 52 24.85 -2.98 -12.35
CA THR A 52 24.94 -4.29 -11.72
C THR A 52 25.65 -4.14 -10.38
N ALA A 53 25.16 -3.27 -9.53
CA ALA A 53 25.61 -3.22 -8.15
C ALA A 53 24.75 -4.16 -7.32
N ALA A 54 25.33 -5.18 -6.76
CA ALA A 54 24.64 -6.00 -5.78
C ALA A 54 24.76 -5.36 -4.38
N PRO A 55 23.72 -5.50 -3.57
CA PRO A 55 22.37 -5.95 -3.88
C PRO A 55 21.47 -4.79 -4.31
N ALA A 56 20.71 -4.97 -5.40
CA ALA A 56 19.64 -4.07 -5.75
C ALA A 56 18.30 -4.54 -5.14
N PHE A 57 17.38 -3.61 -4.88
CA PHE A 57 16.11 -3.94 -4.26
C PHE A 57 15.28 -4.88 -5.15
N GLN A 58 15.03 -6.10 -4.66
CA GLN A 58 14.30 -7.20 -5.30
C GLN A 58 14.95 -7.81 -6.56
N TYR A 59 16.07 -7.29 -7.05
CA TYR A 59 16.84 -7.90 -8.16
C TYR A 59 18.24 -7.31 -8.24
N GLY A 60 19.15 -8.01 -8.91
CA GLY A 60 20.58 -7.65 -8.95
C GLY A 60 20.96 -6.61 -10.01
N THR A 61 20.00 -6.00 -10.69
CA THR A 61 20.25 -5.07 -11.82
C THR A 61 19.19 -3.99 -11.84
N GLU A 62 19.60 -2.73 -11.93
CA GLU A 62 18.71 -1.55 -12.01
C GLU A 62 18.98 -0.79 -13.30
N ALA A 63 17.95 -0.12 -13.85
CA ALA A 63 18.16 0.86 -14.91
C ALA A 63 19.05 2.01 -14.38
N ARG A 64 20.06 2.40 -15.17
CA ARG A 64 21.03 3.44 -14.83
C ARG A 64 20.60 4.83 -15.31
N LEU A 65 20.02 4.87 -16.50
CA LEU A 65 19.58 6.10 -17.14
C LEU A 65 18.13 5.97 -17.62
N PRO A 66 17.37 7.08 -17.70
CA PRO A 66 15.98 7.08 -18.14
C PRO A 66 15.88 7.05 -19.67
N LEU A 67 16.43 6.02 -20.31
CA LEU A 67 16.38 5.84 -21.77
C LEU A 67 16.48 4.37 -22.18
N LEU A 68 16.00 4.08 -23.38
CA LEU A 68 16.41 2.95 -24.20
C LEU A 68 17.14 3.50 -25.43
N ARG A 69 18.08 2.70 -25.99
CA ARG A 69 18.77 3.03 -27.24
C ARG A 69 18.48 1.94 -28.27
N ARG A 70 18.18 2.32 -29.50
CA ARG A 70 18.15 1.37 -30.63
C ARG A 70 19.57 1.04 -31.03
N GLU A 71 19.85 -0.25 -31.28
CA GLU A 71 21.20 -0.67 -31.64
C GLU A 71 21.54 -0.28 -33.09
N SER A 72 20.58 -0.37 -34.02
CA SER A 72 20.78 -0.17 -35.46
C SER A 72 21.22 1.25 -35.85
N ASP A 73 20.63 2.27 -35.20
CA ASP A 73 20.84 3.69 -35.57
C ASP A 73 21.29 4.56 -34.40
N GLY A 74 21.46 3.98 -33.20
CA GLY A 74 21.84 4.71 -32.00
C GLY A 74 20.76 5.65 -31.44
N THR A 75 19.55 5.64 -31.96
CA THR A 75 18.46 6.53 -31.52
C THR A 75 18.10 6.29 -30.06
N GLU A 76 18.15 7.35 -29.24
CA GLU A 76 17.78 7.32 -27.83
C GLU A 76 16.28 7.61 -27.65
N LEU A 77 15.58 6.68 -26.99
CA LEU A 77 14.18 6.82 -26.60
C LEU A 77 14.15 7.32 -25.16
N THR A 78 13.90 8.62 -24.98
CA THR A 78 14.04 9.33 -23.69
C THR A 78 12.70 9.77 -23.10
N THR A 79 11.58 9.34 -23.69
CA THR A 79 10.24 9.61 -23.17
C THR A 79 9.51 8.31 -22.84
N THR A 80 8.66 8.33 -21.84
CA THR A 80 7.84 7.17 -21.44
C THR A 80 7.03 6.62 -22.61
N THR A 81 6.43 7.50 -23.41
CA THR A 81 5.71 7.13 -24.65
C THR A 81 6.58 6.36 -25.63
N ALA A 82 7.78 6.87 -25.96
CA ALA A 82 8.66 6.22 -26.94
C ALA A 82 9.14 4.85 -26.44
N VAL A 83 9.51 4.77 -25.16
CA VAL A 83 9.94 3.53 -24.51
C VAL A 83 8.83 2.48 -24.49
N LEU A 84 7.62 2.85 -24.03
CA LEU A 84 6.50 1.92 -23.91
C LEU A 84 6.00 1.44 -25.29
N ARG A 85 6.04 2.28 -26.32
CA ARG A 85 5.72 1.87 -27.68
C ARG A 85 6.74 0.87 -28.24
N ALA A 86 8.04 1.10 -28.01
CA ALA A 86 9.08 0.19 -28.44
C ALA A 86 8.96 -1.18 -27.74
N LEU A 87 8.74 -1.22 -26.43
CA LEU A 87 8.56 -2.44 -25.67
C LEU A 87 7.22 -3.12 -26.00
N GLY A 88 6.14 -2.36 -26.17
CA GLY A 88 4.81 -2.85 -26.55
C GLY A 88 4.79 -3.52 -27.94
N ALA A 89 5.67 -3.10 -28.86
CA ALA A 89 5.84 -3.76 -30.15
C ALA A 89 6.38 -5.20 -30.02
N LEU A 90 7.12 -5.50 -28.95
CA LEU A 90 7.64 -6.82 -28.63
C LEU A 90 6.66 -7.69 -27.82
N ALA A 91 5.59 -7.09 -27.33
CA ALA A 91 4.57 -7.79 -26.56
C ALA A 91 3.67 -8.68 -27.44
N ASP A 92 3.07 -9.70 -26.83
CA ASP A 92 1.98 -10.44 -27.45
C ASP A 92 0.90 -9.46 -27.94
N PRO A 93 0.35 -9.61 -29.14
CA PRO A 93 -0.70 -8.73 -29.66
C PRO A 93 -1.87 -8.50 -28.71
N ARG A 94 -2.23 -9.50 -27.89
CA ARG A 94 -3.30 -9.41 -26.87
C ARG A 94 -2.97 -8.46 -25.72
N ASP A 95 -1.67 -8.22 -25.45
CA ASP A 95 -1.19 -7.37 -24.36
C ASP A 95 -0.92 -5.91 -24.80
N ARG A 96 -0.86 -5.64 -26.11
CA ARG A 96 -0.61 -4.28 -26.64
C ARG A 96 -1.56 -3.21 -26.09
N PRO A 97 -2.87 -3.48 -25.91
CA PRO A 97 -3.77 -2.53 -25.27
C PRO A 97 -3.37 -2.19 -23.82
N GLY A 98 -2.75 -3.15 -23.09
CA GLY A 98 -2.21 -2.94 -21.76
C GLY A 98 -1.03 -1.96 -21.75
N PHE A 99 -0.13 -2.03 -22.74
CA PHE A 99 0.95 -1.06 -22.88
C PHE A 99 0.44 0.36 -23.18
N ALA A 100 -0.59 0.50 -24.03
CA ALA A 100 -1.24 1.80 -24.25
C ALA A 100 -1.91 2.34 -22.99
N ALA A 101 -2.60 1.48 -22.24
CA ALA A 101 -3.19 1.87 -20.96
C ALA A 101 -2.13 2.29 -19.93
N PHE A 102 -1.00 1.60 -19.87
CA PHE A 102 0.10 1.95 -18.99
C PHE A 102 0.81 3.25 -19.39
N GLU A 103 0.88 3.56 -20.71
CA GLU A 103 1.33 4.87 -21.20
C GLU A 103 0.46 6.01 -20.64
N ASP A 104 -0.87 5.82 -20.63
CA ASP A 104 -1.81 6.79 -20.05
C ASP A 104 -1.62 6.96 -18.54
N GLU A 105 -1.43 5.86 -17.80
CA GLU A 105 -1.13 5.90 -16.36
C GLU A 105 0.18 6.64 -16.07
N CYS A 106 1.23 6.40 -16.84
CA CYS A 106 2.51 7.08 -16.70
C CYS A 106 2.37 8.59 -16.96
N ARG A 107 1.66 8.99 -18.01
CA ARG A 107 1.41 10.41 -18.33
C ARG A 107 0.68 11.12 -17.19
N GLN A 108 -0.30 10.45 -16.59
CA GLN A 108 -1.01 10.98 -15.44
C GLN A 108 -0.09 11.08 -14.21
N ALA A 109 0.73 10.06 -13.93
CA ALA A 109 1.69 10.08 -12.85
C ALA A 109 2.72 11.21 -13.02
N GLU A 110 3.26 11.42 -14.23
CA GLU A 110 4.16 12.52 -14.56
C GLU A 110 3.52 13.89 -14.26
N THR A 111 2.24 14.06 -14.65
CA THR A 111 1.49 15.30 -14.37
C THR A 111 1.30 15.52 -12.88
N THR A 112 0.97 14.46 -12.14
CA THR A 112 0.81 14.51 -10.68
C THR A 112 2.13 14.80 -9.97
N VAL A 113 3.23 14.17 -10.40
CA VAL A 113 4.58 14.43 -9.85
C VAL A 113 5.00 15.89 -10.07
N ARG A 114 4.75 16.45 -11.25
CA ARG A 114 5.01 17.88 -11.51
C ARG A 114 4.20 18.78 -10.57
N LEU A 115 2.90 18.47 -10.38
CA LEU A 115 2.04 19.21 -9.46
C LEU A 115 2.54 19.13 -8.02
N HIS A 116 2.95 17.94 -7.56
CA HIS A 116 3.50 17.76 -6.22
C HIS A 116 4.79 18.56 -6.03
N ARG A 117 5.73 18.50 -6.98
CA ARG A 117 6.98 19.28 -6.93
C ARG A 117 6.71 20.78 -6.85
N ALA A 118 5.80 21.29 -7.69
CA ALA A 118 5.45 22.71 -7.71
C ALA A 118 4.81 23.20 -6.40
N THR A 119 4.22 22.32 -5.60
CA THR A 119 3.49 22.66 -4.37
C THR A 119 4.19 22.19 -3.09
N ASP A 120 5.31 21.50 -3.18
CA ASP A 120 5.96 20.82 -2.06
C ASP A 120 6.31 21.76 -0.91
N THR A 121 7.05 22.84 -1.19
CA THR A 121 7.45 23.82 -0.18
C THR A 121 6.24 24.45 0.51
N ALA A 122 5.18 24.79 -0.25
CA ALA A 122 3.99 25.41 0.31
C ALA A 122 3.21 24.46 1.23
N VAL A 123 3.11 23.18 0.85
CA VAL A 123 2.43 22.17 1.69
C VAL A 123 3.21 21.92 2.98
N ARG A 124 4.52 21.66 2.89
CA ARG A 124 5.35 21.44 4.08
C ARG A 124 5.36 22.64 5.02
N ARG A 125 5.43 23.85 4.48
CA ARG A 125 5.32 25.07 5.29
C ARG A 125 3.99 25.12 6.07
N ARG A 126 2.84 24.90 5.40
CA ARG A 126 1.53 24.90 6.07
C ARG A 126 1.43 23.84 7.18
N LEU A 127 1.99 22.66 6.94
CA LEU A 127 2.03 21.62 7.97
C LEU A 127 2.90 22.05 9.16
N GLY A 128 4.08 22.64 8.87
CA GLY A 128 4.96 23.19 9.91
C GLY A 128 4.33 24.34 10.70
N GLU A 129 3.59 25.24 10.04
CA GLU A 129 2.84 26.33 10.70
C GLU A 129 1.72 25.79 11.59
N ARG A 130 1.05 24.70 11.20
CA ARG A 130 -0.08 24.14 11.92
C ARG A 130 0.32 23.20 13.06
N TYR A 131 1.32 22.34 12.86
CA TYR A 131 1.67 21.25 13.77
C TYR A 131 3.08 21.37 14.36
N GLY A 132 3.85 22.40 13.96
CA GLY A 132 5.28 22.53 14.30
C GLY A 132 6.19 21.96 13.21
N THR A 133 7.43 22.46 13.17
CA THR A 133 8.41 22.06 12.14
C THR A 133 9.05 20.70 12.42
N ASP A 134 8.98 20.21 13.67
CA ASP A 134 9.49 18.91 14.08
C ASP A 134 8.36 17.87 14.20
N PRO A 135 8.23 16.95 13.24
CA PRO A 135 7.15 15.96 13.24
C PRO A 135 7.26 14.94 14.39
N ALA A 136 8.40 14.78 15.05
CA ALA A 136 8.48 13.92 16.22
C ALA A 136 7.56 14.38 17.37
N HIS A 137 7.17 15.67 17.37
CA HIS A 137 6.25 16.27 18.35
C HIS A 137 4.80 16.37 17.86
N TRP A 138 4.47 15.81 16.71
CA TRP A 138 3.10 15.76 16.22
C TRP A 138 2.31 14.67 16.93
N THR A 139 1.50 15.02 17.88
CA THR A 139 0.73 14.08 18.70
C THR A 139 -0.76 14.13 18.41
N GLY A 140 -1.43 13.04 18.66
CA GLY A 140 -2.87 12.88 18.51
C GLY A 140 -3.35 12.54 17.09
N PRO A 141 -4.61 12.09 16.96
CA PRO A 141 -5.17 11.62 15.69
C PRO A 141 -5.20 12.68 14.59
N ALA A 142 -5.42 13.96 14.94
CA ALA A 142 -5.42 15.04 13.93
C ALA A 142 -4.03 15.28 13.33
N ALA A 143 -2.97 15.21 14.13
CA ALA A 143 -1.61 15.39 13.66
C ALA A 143 -1.11 14.15 12.87
N ALA A 144 -1.64 12.96 13.17
CA ALA A 144 -1.36 11.75 12.41
C ALA A 144 -1.71 11.90 10.90
N LEU A 145 -2.74 12.67 10.56
CA LEU A 145 -3.12 12.95 9.18
C LEU A 145 -2.10 13.82 8.42
N ALA A 146 -1.28 14.59 9.15
CA ALA A 146 -0.20 15.35 8.53
C ALA A 146 0.94 14.41 8.06
N PHE A 147 1.22 13.32 8.77
CA PHE A 147 2.14 12.29 8.28
C PHE A 147 1.59 11.56 7.04
N ASP A 148 0.28 11.30 6.97
CA ASP A 148 -0.35 10.77 5.77
C ASP A 148 -0.12 11.70 4.56
N THR A 149 -0.19 13.01 4.78
CA THR A 149 0.11 14.03 3.75
C THR A 149 1.56 13.97 3.30
N LEU A 150 2.52 13.86 4.21
CA LEU A 150 3.94 13.72 3.86
C LEU A 150 4.19 12.42 3.09
N ALA A 151 3.64 11.30 3.55
CA ALA A 151 3.77 9.99 2.91
C ALA A 151 3.16 9.95 1.50
N ALA A 152 2.03 10.61 1.28
CA ALA A 152 1.34 10.65 -0.01
C ALA A 152 2.17 11.33 -1.12
N ARG A 153 3.18 12.10 -0.74
CA ARG A 153 4.11 12.80 -1.66
C ARG A 153 5.35 11.96 -2.02
N LEU A 154 5.48 10.76 -1.46
CA LEU A 154 6.55 9.81 -1.79
C LEU A 154 6.15 8.91 -2.97
N ASP A 155 7.15 8.38 -3.65
CA ASP A 155 6.95 7.34 -4.65
C ASP A 155 6.67 5.99 -3.98
N HIS A 156 5.85 5.17 -4.63
CA HIS A 156 5.64 3.81 -4.16
C HIS A 156 6.90 2.98 -4.42
N PRO A 157 7.39 2.16 -3.46
CA PRO A 157 8.68 1.47 -3.58
C PRO A 157 8.84 0.59 -4.82
N VAL A 158 7.73 0.10 -5.37
CA VAL A 158 7.75 -0.86 -6.47
C VAL A 158 6.77 -0.54 -7.60
N HIS A 159 6.09 0.60 -7.60
CA HIS A 159 5.12 0.95 -8.63
C HIS A 159 5.32 2.39 -9.13
N PRO A 160 5.73 2.59 -10.40
CA PRO A 160 6.16 3.90 -10.90
C PRO A 160 5.02 4.91 -11.02
N THR A 161 3.76 4.45 -11.11
CA THR A 161 2.57 5.30 -11.21
C THR A 161 1.82 5.44 -9.87
N GLY A 162 2.48 5.15 -8.74
CA GLY A 162 1.86 5.16 -7.41
C GLY A 162 1.19 6.47 -7.01
N ARG A 163 1.65 7.60 -7.57
CA ARG A 163 1.03 8.93 -7.37
C ARG A 163 -0.12 9.23 -8.34
N GLY A 164 -0.30 8.44 -9.39
CA GLY A 164 -1.39 8.61 -10.36
C GLY A 164 -2.76 8.28 -9.74
N ARG A 165 -3.78 9.02 -10.15
CA ARG A 165 -5.19 8.78 -9.77
C ARG A 165 -6.01 8.84 -11.05
N HIS A 166 -6.46 7.69 -11.53
CA HIS A 166 -7.13 7.58 -12.82
C HIS A 166 -8.37 8.48 -12.92
N GLY A 167 -8.41 9.32 -13.94
CA GLY A 167 -9.55 10.20 -14.25
C GLY A 167 -9.65 11.47 -13.40
N LEU A 168 -8.74 11.73 -12.44
CA LEU A 168 -8.79 12.93 -11.61
C LEU A 168 -7.97 14.07 -12.20
N THR A 169 -8.52 15.28 -12.12
CA THR A 169 -7.87 16.52 -12.53
C THR A 169 -6.97 17.09 -11.43
N ALA A 170 -6.14 18.08 -11.75
CA ALA A 170 -5.35 18.81 -10.76
C ALA A 170 -6.24 19.56 -9.73
N ALA A 171 -7.44 19.97 -10.12
CA ALA A 171 -8.41 20.59 -9.20
C ALA A 171 -8.96 19.55 -8.22
N ASP A 172 -9.36 18.36 -8.71
CA ASP A 172 -9.84 17.26 -7.87
C ASP A 172 -8.76 16.83 -6.87
N LEU A 173 -7.50 16.71 -7.31
CA LEU A 173 -6.39 16.35 -6.43
C LEU A 173 -6.21 17.40 -5.31
N ARG A 174 -6.24 18.69 -5.64
CA ARG A 174 -6.13 19.73 -4.59
C ARG A 174 -7.31 19.73 -3.63
N ALA A 175 -8.50 19.42 -4.11
CA ALA A 175 -9.71 19.45 -3.30
C ALA A 175 -9.86 18.21 -2.41
N TYR A 176 -9.34 17.03 -2.82
CA TYR A 176 -9.69 15.75 -2.19
C TYR A 176 -8.51 14.82 -1.88
N ALA A 177 -7.32 15.07 -2.41
CA ALA A 177 -6.20 14.16 -2.22
C ALA A 177 -5.35 14.49 -0.99
N PRO A 178 -4.86 13.47 -0.26
CA PRO A 178 -4.10 13.65 0.98
C PRO A 178 -2.81 14.47 0.79
N GLU A 179 -2.24 14.48 -0.40
CA GLU A 179 -1.03 15.23 -0.74
C GLU A 179 -1.16 16.74 -0.50
N PHE A 180 -2.40 17.24 -0.39
CA PHE A 180 -2.71 18.66 -0.18
C PHE A 180 -3.31 18.97 1.19
N HIS A 181 -3.56 17.94 2.01
CA HIS A 181 -4.19 18.09 3.33
C HIS A 181 -5.48 18.93 3.30
N PRO A 182 -6.42 18.65 2.38
CA PRO A 182 -7.65 19.42 2.27
C PRO A 182 -8.63 19.07 3.40
N ARG A 183 -9.57 19.98 3.66
CA ARG A 183 -10.78 19.74 4.45
C ARG A 183 -11.98 19.98 3.55
N PHE A 184 -12.92 19.02 3.51
CA PHE A 184 -14.11 19.09 2.66
C PHE A 184 -15.30 18.37 3.32
N PRO A 185 -16.55 18.80 3.05
CA PRO A 185 -17.73 18.15 3.60
C PRO A 185 -18.12 16.91 2.79
N LEU A 186 -18.65 15.91 3.48
CA LEU A 186 -19.22 14.71 2.84
C LEU A 186 -20.61 14.98 2.26
N ARG A 187 -20.94 14.26 1.19
CA ARG A 187 -22.31 14.12 0.69
C ARG A 187 -22.99 12.95 1.40
N TRP A 188 -24.30 12.89 1.31
CA TRP A 188 -25.09 11.88 2.00
C TRP A 188 -26.16 11.30 1.08
N LEU A 189 -26.37 9.98 1.15
CA LEU A 189 -27.37 9.27 0.38
C LEU A 189 -28.37 8.63 1.35
N ALA A 190 -29.63 9.01 1.26
CA ALA A 190 -30.72 8.31 1.93
C ALA A 190 -31.10 7.06 1.13
N VAL A 191 -30.94 5.89 1.74
CA VAL A 191 -31.21 4.57 1.14
C VAL A 191 -32.38 3.95 1.88
N PRO A 192 -33.33 3.26 1.19
CA PRO A 192 -34.40 2.51 1.86
C PRO A 192 -33.80 1.52 2.87
N ALA A 193 -34.39 1.46 4.07
CA ALA A 193 -33.88 0.61 5.14
C ALA A 193 -33.89 -0.88 4.78
N ASP A 194 -34.82 -1.32 3.94
CA ASP A 194 -34.95 -2.68 3.42
C ASP A 194 -33.86 -3.05 2.40
N ALA A 195 -33.18 -2.06 1.81
CA ALA A 195 -32.10 -2.25 0.85
C ALA A 195 -30.69 -2.12 1.50
N LEU A 196 -30.61 -1.77 2.79
CA LEU A 196 -29.36 -1.55 3.49
C LEU A 196 -29.00 -2.75 4.37
N SER A 197 -27.85 -3.36 4.09
CA SER A 197 -27.19 -4.30 5.01
C SER A 197 -26.19 -3.54 5.85
N ALA A 198 -26.22 -3.69 7.17
CA ALA A 198 -25.33 -2.98 8.09
C ALA A 198 -25.01 -3.82 9.34
N THR A 199 -23.87 -3.52 9.97
CA THR A 199 -23.49 -4.04 11.29
C THR A 199 -23.14 -2.88 12.21
N GLY A 200 -23.47 -3.03 13.49
CA GLY A 200 -23.17 -2.04 14.53
C GLY A 200 -23.98 -0.73 14.42
N PRO A 201 -23.77 0.17 15.37
CA PRO A 201 -24.50 1.43 15.42
C PRO A 201 -23.92 2.45 14.43
N LEU A 202 -24.77 2.92 13.51
CA LEU A 202 -24.48 4.05 12.62
C LEU A 202 -25.17 5.34 13.07
N ASP A 203 -26.10 5.26 14.03
CA ASP A 203 -27.04 6.34 14.37
C ASP A 203 -26.37 7.62 14.90
N GLY A 204 -25.22 7.51 15.58
CA GLY A 204 -24.47 8.68 16.05
C GLY A 204 -23.67 9.39 14.95
N LEU A 205 -23.40 8.67 13.84
CA LEU A 205 -22.58 9.14 12.71
C LEU A 205 -23.44 9.61 11.53
N CYS A 206 -24.53 8.89 11.25
CA CYS A 206 -25.37 9.10 10.07
C CYS A 206 -26.59 9.95 10.43
N PRO A 207 -26.64 11.23 9.99
CA PRO A 207 -27.76 12.10 10.29
C PRO A 207 -29.05 11.62 9.62
N PRO A 208 -30.25 11.85 10.20
CA PRO A 208 -31.52 11.50 9.56
C PRO A 208 -31.70 12.30 8.26
N PRO A 209 -32.44 11.78 7.28
CA PRO A 209 -32.70 12.46 6.01
C PRO A 209 -33.17 13.91 6.14
N SER A 210 -34.05 14.22 7.10
CA SER A 210 -34.55 15.58 7.34
C SER A 210 -33.45 16.58 7.77
N ALA A 211 -32.44 16.12 8.52
CA ALA A 211 -31.30 16.96 8.92
C ALA A 211 -30.36 17.28 7.77
N LEU A 212 -30.59 16.71 6.59
CA LEU A 212 -29.81 16.89 5.35
C LEU A 212 -30.64 17.57 4.24
N GLY A 213 -31.79 18.18 4.60
CA GLY A 213 -32.66 18.90 3.66
C GLY A 213 -33.57 18.00 2.84
N LEU A 214 -33.72 16.73 3.21
CA LEU A 214 -34.69 15.81 2.60
C LEU A 214 -36.04 15.86 3.36
N PRO A 215 -37.15 15.46 2.72
CA PRO A 215 -38.44 15.42 3.38
C PRO A 215 -38.47 14.50 4.62
N ALA A 216 -39.01 14.99 5.74
CA ALA A 216 -39.08 14.27 7.02
C ALA A 216 -39.79 12.91 6.96
N ARG A 217 -40.69 12.69 6.00
CA ARG A 217 -41.31 11.37 5.76
C ARG A 217 -40.28 10.26 5.44
N LEU A 218 -39.09 10.62 5.03
CA LEU A 218 -38.00 9.64 4.74
C LEU A 218 -37.32 9.14 6.02
N ASP A 219 -37.43 9.84 7.14
CA ASP A 219 -36.74 9.48 8.39
C ASP A 219 -37.15 8.11 8.95
N THR A 220 -38.39 7.67 8.67
CA THR A 220 -38.89 6.38 9.15
C THR A 220 -38.51 5.20 8.28
N GLY A 221 -38.37 5.42 6.96
CA GLY A 221 -38.18 4.35 5.98
C GLY A 221 -36.78 4.31 5.33
N HIS A 222 -35.92 5.28 5.63
CA HIS A 222 -34.61 5.39 5.05
C HIS A 222 -33.52 5.53 6.13
N ARG A 223 -32.32 5.13 5.76
CA ARG A 223 -31.09 5.37 6.51
C ARG A 223 -30.10 6.08 5.60
N THR A 224 -29.26 6.95 6.16
CA THR A 224 -28.27 7.67 5.38
C THR A 224 -26.91 6.97 5.44
N ILE A 225 -26.19 6.99 4.32
CA ILE A 225 -24.79 6.60 4.25
C ILE A 225 -23.96 7.75 3.66
N PRO A 226 -22.71 7.92 4.09
CA PRO A 226 -21.83 8.96 3.56
C PRO A 226 -21.37 8.61 2.13
N VAL A 227 -21.24 9.64 1.30
CA VAL A 227 -20.76 9.54 -0.09
C VAL A 227 -19.63 10.54 -0.29
N HIS A 228 -18.50 10.05 -0.79
CA HIS A 228 -17.40 10.93 -1.16
C HIS A 228 -17.81 11.85 -2.32
N PRO A 229 -17.47 13.16 -2.32
CA PRO A 229 -17.86 14.08 -3.38
C PRO A 229 -17.47 13.61 -4.81
N LEU A 230 -16.32 12.95 -4.96
CA LEU A 230 -15.89 12.37 -6.25
C LEU A 230 -16.77 11.20 -6.75
N THR A 231 -17.56 10.60 -5.88
CA THR A 231 -18.49 9.51 -6.25
C THR A 231 -19.90 10.06 -6.52
N ALA A 232 -20.23 11.22 -5.96
CA ALA A 232 -21.50 11.89 -6.21
C ALA A 232 -21.59 12.36 -7.69
N GLY A 233 -22.67 12.07 -8.38
CA GLY A 233 -22.83 12.40 -9.80
C GLY A 233 -23.04 11.15 -10.65
N ALA A 234 -22.46 11.08 -11.85
CA ALA A 234 -22.64 9.96 -12.78
C ALA A 234 -22.30 8.59 -12.16
N PRO A 235 -21.16 8.40 -11.46
CA PRO A 235 -20.85 7.10 -10.85
C PRO A 235 -21.88 6.65 -9.82
N LEU A 236 -22.44 7.58 -9.03
CA LEU A 236 -23.48 7.27 -8.08
C LEU A 236 -24.80 6.90 -8.78
N SER A 237 -25.18 7.64 -9.84
CA SER A 237 -26.40 7.37 -10.60
C SER A 237 -26.34 5.99 -11.27
N GLU A 238 -25.20 5.63 -11.84
CA GLU A 238 -24.95 4.31 -12.43
C GLU A 238 -25.03 3.19 -11.37
N ALA A 239 -24.44 3.41 -10.20
CA ALA A 239 -24.50 2.47 -9.08
C ALA A 239 -25.93 2.27 -8.56
N LEU A 240 -26.71 3.35 -8.46
CA LEU A 240 -28.12 3.28 -8.06
C LEU A 240 -28.97 2.51 -9.07
N ALA A 241 -28.73 2.73 -10.36
CA ALA A 241 -29.41 1.98 -11.42
C ALA A 241 -29.06 0.48 -11.36
N ALA A 242 -27.78 0.15 -11.22
CA ALA A 242 -27.32 -1.23 -11.10
C ALA A 242 -27.87 -1.95 -9.85
N ALA A 243 -28.06 -1.23 -8.75
CA ALA A 243 -28.63 -1.75 -7.51
C ALA A 243 -30.17 -1.76 -7.49
N GLY A 244 -30.86 -1.28 -8.54
CA GLY A 244 -32.33 -1.17 -8.55
C GLY A 244 -32.88 -0.13 -7.58
N LEU A 245 -32.10 0.90 -7.25
CA LEU A 245 -32.43 1.94 -6.27
C LEU A 245 -32.78 3.29 -6.92
N THR A 246 -32.85 3.37 -8.24
CA THR A 246 -33.28 4.59 -8.95
C THR A 246 -34.67 5.01 -8.52
N GLY A 247 -34.84 6.27 -8.10
CA GLY A 247 -36.08 6.81 -7.56
C GLY A 247 -36.46 6.35 -6.15
N ARG A 248 -35.72 5.39 -5.56
CA ARG A 248 -35.92 4.92 -4.18
C ARG A 248 -34.88 5.51 -3.23
N ALA A 249 -33.64 5.69 -3.67
CA ALA A 249 -32.57 6.34 -2.90
C ALA A 249 -32.43 7.81 -3.33
N HIS A 250 -32.12 8.69 -2.37
CA HIS A 250 -32.10 10.15 -2.57
C HIS A 250 -30.79 10.76 -2.11
N LEU A 251 -30.04 11.36 -3.03
CA LEU A 251 -28.85 12.16 -2.68
C LEU A 251 -29.33 13.44 -1.97
N ALA A 252 -28.87 13.63 -0.74
CA ALA A 252 -29.26 14.79 0.07
C ALA A 252 -28.67 16.09 -0.51
N PRO A 253 -29.43 17.21 -0.49
CA PRO A 253 -28.93 18.50 -0.98
C PRO A 253 -27.85 19.08 -0.07
N GLU A 254 -27.95 18.91 1.24
CA GLU A 254 -27.04 19.50 2.22
C GLU A 254 -25.87 18.56 2.53
N PRO A 255 -24.62 19.01 2.34
CA PRO A 255 -23.43 18.27 2.81
C PRO A 255 -23.31 18.39 4.33
N ARG A 256 -22.69 17.40 4.96
CA ARG A 256 -22.42 17.42 6.41
C ARG A 256 -21.18 16.63 6.76
N HIS A 257 -20.59 16.92 7.92
CA HIS A 257 -19.32 16.40 8.43
C HIS A 257 -18.15 16.71 7.50
N ASP A 258 -17.37 17.68 7.93
CA ASP A 258 -16.07 17.95 7.31
C ASP A 258 -15.09 16.83 7.60
N VAL A 259 -14.30 16.47 6.60
CA VAL A 259 -13.33 15.38 6.69
C VAL A 259 -11.97 15.79 6.12
N VAL A 260 -10.94 15.06 6.54
CA VAL A 260 -9.57 15.15 6.02
C VAL A 260 -9.18 13.77 5.45
N PRO A 261 -8.65 13.68 4.22
CA PRO A 261 -8.28 12.40 3.63
C PRO A 261 -7.04 11.80 4.29
N THR A 262 -7.05 10.49 4.49
CA THR A 262 -5.88 9.71 4.87
C THR A 262 -5.05 9.33 3.64
N LEU A 263 -3.89 8.72 3.83
CA LEU A 263 -2.99 8.27 2.75
C LEU A 263 -3.70 7.43 1.66
N SER A 264 -4.77 6.71 2.01
CA SER A 264 -5.52 5.91 1.03
C SER A 264 -6.44 6.74 0.12
N MET A 265 -6.64 8.04 0.39
CA MET A 265 -7.57 8.97 -0.25
C MET A 265 -9.05 8.59 -0.05
N ARG A 266 -9.44 7.32 -0.29
CA ARG A 266 -10.82 6.85 -0.11
C ARG A 266 -11.24 6.69 1.35
N THR A 267 -10.29 6.65 2.28
CA THR A 267 -10.56 6.72 3.71
C THR A 267 -10.32 8.15 4.17
N VAL A 268 -11.29 8.71 4.85
CA VAL A 268 -11.27 10.07 5.37
C VAL A 268 -11.51 10.04 6.88
N ALA A 269 -10.85 10.92 7.62
CA ALA A 269 -11.07 11.12 9.05
C ALA A 269 -12.08 12.25 9.28
N LEU A 270 -12.97 12.12 10.25
CA LEU A 270 -13.83 13.23 10.67
C LEU A 270 -12.97 14.38 11.21
N ALA A 271 -13.25 15.60 10.79
CA ALA A 271 -12.45 16.76 11.21
C ALA A 271 -12.67 17.12 12.68
N ASP A 272 -13.85 16.81 13.21
CA ASP A 272 -14.24 17.10 14.59
C ASP A 272 -13.95 15.91 15.54
N ASP A 273 -13.79 14.70 14.99
CA ASP A 273 -13.33 13.50 15.71
C ASP A 273 -12.36 12.69 14.82
N PRO A 274 -11.10 13.09 14.73
CA PRO A 274 -10.12 12.43 13.86
C PRO A 274 -9.76 10.98 14.24
N ALA A 275 -10.27 10.47 15.35
CA ALA A 275 -10.16 9.06 15.73
C ALA A 275 -11.17 8.18 14.95
N VAL A 276 -12.18 8.78 14.34
CA VAL A 276 -13.18 8.09 13.51
C VAL A 276 -12.86 8.30 12.03
N HIS A 277 -12.61 7.21 11.33
CA HIS A 277 -12.36 7.21 9.90
C HIS A 277 -13.49 6.53 9.13
N LEU A 278 -13.80 7.05 7.95
CA LEU A 278 -14.78 6.50 7.02
C LEU A 278 -14.07 6.03 5.75
N LYS A 279 -14.06 4.72 5.49
CA LYS A 279 -13.57 4.16 4.22
C LYS A 279 -14.72 4.18 3.23
N LEU A 280 -14.61 5.02 2.21
CA LEU A 280 -15.65 5.28 1.20
C LEU A 280 -15.18 4.81 -0.17
N PRO A 281 -16.04 4.24 -1.02
CA PRO A 281 -15.65 3.86 -2.37
C PRO A 281 -15.46 5.08 -3.27
N LEU A 282 -14.46 5.00 -4.16
CA LEU A 282 -14.18 6.00 -5.19
C LEU A 282 -14.26 5.37 -6.58
N ALA A 283 -14.82 6.11 -7.54
CA ALA A 283 -14.85 5.73 -8.95
C ALA A 283 -13.52 6.04 -9.65
N THR A 284 -12.40 5.65 -9.04
CA THR A 284 -11.03 5.81 -9.58
C THR A 284 -10.24 4.54 -9.43
N ALA A 285 -9.07 4.47 -10.03
CA ALA A 285 -8.09 3.41 -9.86
C ALA A 285 -6.71 4.00 -9.50
N THR A 286 -5.90 3.24 -8.77
CA THR A 286 -4.54 3.59 -8.38
C THR A 286 -3.66 2.35 -8.43
N LEU A 287 -2.36 2.48 -8.69
CA LEU A 287 -1.45 1.33 -8.78
C LEU A 287 -1.92 0.30 -9.83
N GLY A 288 -2.30 0.77 -11.02
CA GLY A 288 -2.84 -0.03 -12.10
C GLY A 288 -4.34 0.19 -12.32
N ARG A 289 -4.74 0.14 -13.60
CA ARG A 289 -6.12 0.41 -14.03
C ARG A 289 -7.14 -0.57 -13.46
N LEU A 290 -6.72 -1.82 -13.21
CA LEU A 290 -7.58 -2.86 -12.65
C LEU A 290 -7.75 -2.74 -11.13
N ASN A 291 -6.93 -1.95 -10.44
CA ASN A 291 -7.03 -1.72 -9.00
C ASN A 291 -8.03 -0.60 -8.68
N ARG A 292 -9.30 -0.90 -8.86
CA ARG A 292 -10.40 0.03 -8.57
C ARG A 292 -10.51 0.29 -7.07
N ARG A 293 -10.77 1.54 -6.70
CA ARG A 293 -10.87 1.97 -5.30
C ARG A 293 -12.29 1.84 -4.74
N THR A 294 -13.00 0.80 -5.14
CA THR A 294 -14.35 0.45 -4.68
C THR A 294 -14.31 -0.44 -3.43
N ILE A 295 -15.46 -0.72 -2.82
CA ILE A 295 -15.61 -1.61 -1.67
C ILE A 295 -16.58 -2.73 -2.06
N LYS A 296 -16.07 -3.93 -2.26
CA LYS A 296 -16.92 -5.10 -2.52
C LYS A 296 -17.68 -5.45 -1.24
N PRO A 297 -19.02 -5.57 -1.27
CA PRO A 297 -19.82 -5.84 -0.06
C PRO A 297 -19.30 -7.00 0.80
N GLY A 298 -18.96 -8.14 0.20
CA GLY A 298 -18.47 -9.32 0.93
C GLY A 298 -17.19 -9.05 1.73
N THR A 299 -16.27 -8.20 1.25
CA THR A 299 -15.00 -7.92 1.95
C THR A 299 -15.17 -7.21 3.29
N LEU A 300 -16.32 -6.59 3.52
CA LEU A 300 -16.65 -5.93 4.80
C LEU A 300 -16.85 -6.97 5.92
N ALA A 301 -17.64 -8.00 5.65
CA ALA A 301 -17.86 -9.10 6.59
C ALA A 301 -16.57 -9.92 6.79
N ASP A 302 -15.80 -10.14 5.72
CA ASP A 302 -14.53 -10.85 5.76
C ASP A 302 -13.52 -10.12 6.67
N GLY A 303 -13.36 -8.81 6.53
CA GLY A 303 -12.47 -8.00 7.38
C GLY A 303 -12.85 -8.06 8.85
N ALA A 304 -14.14 -7.98 9.17
CA ALA A 304 -14.63 -8.12 10.55
C ALA A 304 -14.38 -9.54 11.12
N ALA A 305 -14.50 -10.58 10.30
CA ALA A 305 -14.19 -11.95 10.71
C ALA A 305 -12.69 -12.13 10.98
N VAL A 306 -11.83 -11.60 10.10
CA VAL A 306 -10.37 -11.62 10.30
C VAL A 306 -9.98 -10.87 11.57
N GLN A 307 -10.58 -9.71 11.84
CA GLN A 307 -10.30 -8.96 13.08
C GLN A 307 -10.58 -9.78 14.33
N ARG A 308 -11.68 -10.56 14.35
CA ARG A 308 -11.97 -11.48 15.49
C ARG A 308 -10.87 -12.55 15.66
N ILE A 309 -10.36 -13.11 14.55
CA ILE A 309 -9.26 -14.08 14.59
C ILE A 309 -7.99 -13.44 15.14
N LEU A 310 -7.63 -12.25 14.66
CA LEU A 310 -6.44 -11.53 15.14
C LEU A 310 -6.55 -11.16 16.63
N THR A 311 -7.75 -10.80 17.09
CA THR A 311 -8.04 -10.56 18.52
C THR A 311 -7.83 -11.84 19.35
N ALA A 312 -8.28 -13.00 18.85
CA ALA A 312 -8.07 -14.28 19.51
C ALA A 312 -6.58 -14.66 19.58
N VAL A 313 -5.82 -14.41 18.51
CA VAL A 313 -4.36 -14.60 18.53
C VAL A 313 -3.69 -13.67 19.54
N ALA A 314 -4.01 -12.38 19.54
CA ALA A 314 -3.44 -11.40 20.47
C ALA A 314 -3.75 -11.74 21.95
N ALA A 315 -4.93 -12.34 22.23
CA ALA A 315 -5.29 -12.79 23.56
C ALA A 315 -4.41 -13.96 24.06
N ARG A 316 -3.90 -14.78 23.15
CA ARG A 316 -2.99 -15.91 23.46
C ARG A 316 -1.53 -15.51 23.55
N GLU A 317 -1.18 -14.32 23.08
CA GLU A 317 0.17 -13.78 23.04
C GLU A 317 0.28 -12.55 23.98
N PRO A 318 0.38 -12.73 25.30
CA PRO A 318 0.34 -11.63 26.26
C PRO A 318 1.36 -10.51 25.99
N ARG A 319 2.50 -10.85 25.36
CA ARG A 319 3.57 -9.91 24.99
C ARG A 319 3.13 -8.85 23.95
N PHE A 320 2.09 -9.14 23.16
CA PHE A 320 1.57 -8.18 22.18
C PHE A 320 0.37 -7.36 22.68
N ARG A 321 -0.23 -7.74 23.80
CA ARG A 321 -1.46 -7.10 24.30
C ARG A 321 -1.37 -5.58 24.42
N ALA A 322 -0.20 -5.06 24.81
CA ALA A 322 0.04 -3.62 24.93
C ALA A 322 0.83 -3.02 23.75
N THR A 323 1.36 -3.84 22.85
CA THR A 323 2.33 -3.40 21.83
C THR A 323 1.86 -3.57 20.39
N VAL A 324 0.80 -4.33 20.16
CA VAL A 324 0.15 -4.49 18.86
C VAL A 324 -1.33 -4.21 19.01
N LEU A 325 -1.78 -3.15 18.39
CA LEU A 325 -3.16 -2.69 18.41
C LEU A 325 -3.78 -2.86 17.02
N HIS A 326 -5.09 -3.02 16.98
CA HIS A 326 -5.87 -3.03 15.75
C HIS A 326 -6.91 -1.91 15.81
N ALA A 327 -7.09 -1.19 14.72
CA ALA A 327 -8.25 -0.32 14.56
C ALA A 327 -9.52 -1.19 14.49
N ASP A 328 -10.62 -0.72 15.07
CA ASP A 328 -11.90 -1.43 15.01
C ASP A 328 -12.59 -1.14 13.67
N GLU A 329 -12.79 -2.18 12.87
CA GLU A 329 -13.39 -2.16 11.53
C GLU A 329 -14.64 -3.05 11.46
N THR A 330 -15.31 -3.27 12.58
CA THR A 330 -16.46 -4.16 12.66
C THR A 330 -17.78 -3.49 12.27
N VAL A 331 -17.81 -2.15 12.16
CA VAL A 331 -18.97 -1.37 11.80
C VAL A 331 -18.94 -1.00 10.32
N TRP A 332 -19.96 -1.41 9.56
CA TRP A 332 -20.05 -1.13 8.14
C TRP A 332 -21.51 -1.15 7.64
N ALA A 333 -21.73 -0.57 6.45
CA ALA A 333 -22.99 -0.69 5.73
C ALA A 333 -22.77 -0.75 4.21
N HIS A 334 -23.71 -1.38 3.49
CA HIS A 334 -23.76 -1.36 2.03
C HIS A 334 -25.17 -1.56 1.50
N ALA A 335 -25.44 -1.05 0.29
CA ALA A 335 -26.69 -1.23 -0.44
C ALA A 335 -26.49 -2.09 -1.71
N GLY A 336 -25.82 -3.23 -1.56
CA GLY A 336 -25.68 -4.24 -2.61
C GLY A 336 -24.73 -3.91 -3.76
N HIS A 337 -24.08 -2.74 -3.77
CA HIS A 337 -23.18 -2.32 -4.86
C HIS A 337 -21.85 -1.79 -4.31
N GLU A 338 -20.75 -1.99 -5.05
CA GLU A 338 -19.38 -1.66 -4.63
C GLU A 338 -19.10 -0.14 -4.46
N LEU A 339 -19.97 0.73 -5.00
CA LEU A 339 -19.94 2.19 -4.78
C LEU A 339 -20.95 2.67 -3.73
N LEU A 340 -21.78 1.78 -3.20
CA LEU A 340 -22.82 2.07 -2.19
C LEU A 340 -22.45 1.37 -0.87
N ALA A 341 -21.29 1.70 -0.32
CA ALA A 341 -20.78 1.07 0.88
C ALA A 341 -20.01 2.07 1.76
N VAL A 342 -19.91 1.79 3.04
CA VAL A 342 -19.07 2.48 4.02
C VAL A 342 -18.54 1.47 5.03
N LEU A 343 -17.27 1.62 5.41
CA LEU A 343 -16.71 1.00 6.60
C LEU A 343 -16.31 2.10 7.56
N VAL A 344 -16.76 2.01 8.81
CA VAL A 344 -16.38 2.89 9.89
C VAL A 344 -15.21 2.25 10.63
N ARG A 345 -14.14 3.01 10.79
CA ARG A 345 -12.94 2.59 11.50
C ARG A 345 -12.77 3.47 12.73
N HIS A 346 -12.75 2.86 13.89
CA HIS A 346 -12.43 3.54 15.14
C HIS A 346 -10.96 3.28 15.52
N GLN A 347 -10.22 4.35 15.73
CA GLN A 347 -8.86 4.23 16.29
C GLN A 347 -8.96 3.81 17.77
N PRO A 348 -7.94 3.09 18.31
CA PRO A 348 -7.89 2.80 19.73
C PRO A 348 -7.92 4.07 20.56
N PRO A 349 -8.55 4.06 21.76
CA PRO A 349 -8.53 5.20 22.66
C PRO A 349 -7.13 5.48 23.22
N GLY A 350 -6.93 6.71 23.71
CA GLY A 350 -5.70 7.10 24.40
C GLY A 350 -4.54 7.46 23.47
N LEU A 351 -4.82 7.86 22.23
CA LEU A 351 -3.79 8.29 21.28
C LEU A 351 -3.56 9.82 21.27
N ASP A 352 -4.19 10.58 22.15
CA ASP A 352 -4.15 12.06 22.12
C ASP A 352 -2.73 12.63 22.33
N THR A 353 -1.90 11.95 23.11
CA THR A 353 -0.51 12.32 23.38
C THR A 353 0.51 11.48 22.63
N THR A 354 0.04 10.52 21.82
CA THR A 354 0.87 9.59 21.05
C THR A 354 1.29 10.21 19.73
N THR A 355 2.57 10.09 19.37
CA THR A 355 3.04 10.38 18.02
C THR A 355 2.75 9.15 17.13
N ALA A 356 1.71 9.25 16.29
CA ALA A 356 1.22 8.15 15.46
C ALA A 356 1.68 8.34 14.01
N VAL A 357 2.70 7.59 13.59
CA VAL A 357 3.39 7.74 12.31
C VAL A 357 3.09 6.54 11.41
N PRO A 358 2.36 6.68 10.28
CA PRO A 358 2.27 5.60 9.31
C PRO A 358 3.68 5.23 8.83
N LEU A 359 3.96 3.92 8.76
CA LEU A 359 5.27 3.42 8.35
C LEU A 359 5.70 4.05 7.01
N ALA A 360 4.75 4.28 6.10
CA ALA A 360 4.98 4.95 4.82
C ALA A 360 5.60 6.37 4.93
N ALA A 361 5.49 7.04 6.08
CA ALA A 361 6.00 8.40 6.25
C ALA A 361 7.48 8.47 6.67
N LEU A 362 8.10 7.37 7.08
CA LEU A 362 9.45 7.39 7.67
C LEU A 362 10.50 8.06 6.79
N LEU A 363 10.46 7.83 5.47
CA LEU A 363 11.40 8.42 4.52
C LEU A 363 10.92 9.77 3.94
N ALA A 364 9.83 10.33 4.46
CA ALA A 364 9.35 11.62 4.00
C ALA A 364 10.22 12.76 4.54
N PRO A 365 10.51 13.80 3.72
CA PRO A 365 11.17 15.00 4.20
C PRO A 365 10.32 15.74 5.24
N ALA A 366 10.90 16.02 6.40
CA ALA A 366 10.26 16.77 7.47
C ALA A 366 10.19 18.27 7.13
N PRO A 367 9.19 19.02 7.61
CA PRO A 367 9.11 20.47 7.41
C PRO A 367 10.35 21.25 7.89
N GLY A 368 10.94 20.83 9.00
CA GLY A 368 12.17 21.40 9.56
C GLY A 368 13.48 20.85 9.00
N GLY A 369 13.42 20.10 7.90
CA GLY A 369 14.58 19.44 7.27
C GLY A 369 14.87 18.05 7.82
N GLY A 370 15.72 17.27 7.14
CA GLY A 370 15.93 15.85 7.40
C GLY A 370 14.71 15.01 7.04
N LEU A 371 14.73 13.74 7.40
CA LEU A 371 13.61 12.81 7.24
C LEU A 371 12.74 12.76 8.51
N VAL A 372 11.52 12.28 8.40
CA VAL A 372 10.69 11.93 9.57
C VAL A 372 11.43 10.93 10.46
N ALA A 373 12.10 9.93 9.86
CA ALA A 373 12.91 8.96 10.60
C ALA A 373 14.01 9.63 11.45
N ASP A 374 14.68 10.68 10.94
CA ASP A 374 15.70 11.40 11.70
C ASP A 374 15.11 12.04 12.95
N ARG A 375 13.97 12.72 12.80
CA ARG A 375 13.28 13.38 13.92
C ARG A 375 12.80 12.40 14.99
N LEU A 376 12.31 11.23 14.54
CA LEU A 376 11.94 10.16 15.48
C LEU A 376 13.16 9.55 16.18
N ALA A 377 14.27 9.37 15.45
CA ALA A 377 15.52 8.89 16.01
C ALA A 377 16.05 9.88 17.06
N ASP A 378 16.05 11.19 16.74
CA ASP A 378 16.48 12.25 17.67
C ASP A 378 15.68 12.20 18.97
N ARG A 379 14.35 12.09 18.91
CA ARG A 379 13.50 12.13 20.10
C ARG A 379 13.47 10.81 20.87
N PHE A 380 13.37 9.67 20.20
CA PHE A 380 13.02 8.40 20.84
C PHE A 380 14.16 7.38 20.85
N HIS A 381 15.25 7.61 20.10
CA HIS A 381 16.35 6.65 19.93
C HIS A 381 17.75 7.29 20.09
N GLY A 382 17.84 8.38 20.86
CA GLY A 382 19.12 9.03 21.16
C GLY A 382 19.89 9.58 19.94
N GLY A 383 19.18 9.89 18.86
CA GLY A 383 19.76 10.37 17.59
C GLY A 383 20.30 9.27 16.68
N ASP A 384 20.02 8.00 17.00
CA ASP A 384 20.53 6.86 16.20
C ASP A 384 19.43 6.28 15.28
N PRO A 385 19.50 6.52 13.93
CA PRO A 385 18.56 5.94 12.97
C PRO A 385 18.65 4.41 12.87
N LEU A 386 19.78 3.79 13.20
CA LEU A 386 19.90 2.33 13.23
C LEU A 386 19.13 1.74 14.40
N ALA A 387 19.21 2.36 15.58
CA ALA A 387 18.42 1.95 16.74
C ALA A 387 16.92 2.10 16.47
N LEU A 388 16.49 3.16 15.79
CA LEU A 388 15.10 3.34 15.37
C LEU A 388 14.65 2.19 14.44
N ILE A 389 15.40 1.92 13.37
CA ILE A 389 14.99 0.90 12.40
C ILE A 389 15.04 -0.51 13.01
N ASP A 390 16.01 -0.81 13.87
CA ASP A 390 16.08 -2.10 14.57
C ASP A 390 14.87 -2.30 15.48
N ALA A 391 14.45 -1.27 16.22
CA ALA A 391 13.25 -1.32 17.06
C ALA A 391 11.98 -1.55 16.23
N VAL A 392 11.84 -0.87 15.08
CA VAL A 392 10.72 -1.05 14.14
C VAL A 392 10.72 -2.46 13.58
N LEU A 393 11.87 -2.94 13.07
CA LEU A 393 12.00 -4.28 12.51
C LEU A 393 11.74 -5.38 13.53
N THR A 394 12.24 -5.21 14.75
CA THR A 394 12.00 -6.14 15.85
C THR A 394 10.51 -6.31 16.09
N ARG A 395 9.77 -5.21 16.24
CA ARG A 395 8.33 -5.25 16.50
C ARG A 395 7.54 -5.83 15.33
N LEU A 396 7.86 -5.38 14.11
CA LEU A 396 7.19 -5.79 12.88
C LEU A 396 7.37 -7.28 12.60
N LEU A 397 8.62 -7.75 12.67
CA LEU A 397 8.96 -9.14 12.35
C LEU A 397 8.51 -10.09 13.46
N ASP A 398 8.60 -9.68 14.73
CA ASP A 398 8.08 -10.49 15.83
C ASP A 398 6.57 -10.75 15.68
N TRP A 399 5.76 -9.72 15.41
CA TRP A 399 4.34 -9.90 15.15
C TRP A 399 4.08 -10.71 13.87
N GLY A 400 4.68 -10.34 12.74
CA GLY A 400 4.45 -11.00 11.46
C GLY A 400 4.82 -12.49 11.46
N THR A 401 5.93 -12.85 12.11
CA THR A 401 6.36 -14.25 12.20
C THR A 401 5.56 -15.04 13.24
N THR A 402 5.09 -14.40 14.30
CA THR A 402 4.12 -15.02 15.21
C THR A 402 2.86 -15.41 14.47
N LEU A 403 2.29 -14.49 13.66
CA LEU A 403 1.13 -14.79 12.82
C LEU A 403 1.40 -15.94 11.85
N LEU A 404 2.60 -16.03 11.25
CA LEU A 404 2.99 -17.17 10.42
C LEU A 404 2.93 -18.49 11.23
N GLY A 405 3.33 -18.49 12.48
CA GLY A 405 3.20 -19.64 13.38
C GLY A 405 1.75 -20.10 13.56
N TYR A 406 0.81 -19.14 13.58
CA TYR A 406 -0.64 -19.41 13.56
C TYR A 406 -1.19 -19.71 12.16
N GLY A 407 -0.36 -19.74 11.14
CA GLY A 407 -0.79 -19.96 9.76
C GLY A 407 -1.50 -18.76 9.15
N ILE A 408 -1.14 -17.53 9.56
CA ILE A 408 -1.71 -16.28 9.06
C ILE A 408 -0.60 -15.43 8.44
N ALA A 409 -0.86 -14.87 7.26
CA ALA A 409 -0.08 -13.79 6.67
C ALA A 409 -1.01 -12.62 6.33
N LEU A 410 -0.65 -11.40 6.75
CA LEU A 410 -1.44 -10.20 6.51
C LEU A 410 -0.96 -9.43 5.28
N GLU A 411 -1.86 -8.71 4.61
CA GLU A 411 -1.53 -7.70 3.61
C GLU A 411 -1.25 -6.33 4.29
N SER A 412 -0.57 -6.37 5.44
CA SER A 412 -0.19 -5.19 6.22
C SER A 412 1.04 -4.51 5.61
N HIS A 413 0.85 -3.86 4.45
CA HIS A 413 1.89 -3.04 3.83
C HIS A 413 2.08 -1.71 4.59
N GLN A 414 3.09 -0.94 4.21
CA GLN A 414 3.52 0.30 4.91
C GLN A 414 2.42 1.36 5.14
N GLN A 415 1.34 1.37 4.35
CA GLN A 415 0.18 2.24 4.56
C GLN A 415 -0.73 1.74 5.68
N ASN A 416 -0.77 0.42 5.92
CA ASN A 416 -1.67 -0.24 6.86
C ASN A 416 -1.05 -0.43 8.26
N ILE A 417 0.21 -0.02 8.43
CA ILE A 417 0.94 -0.06 9.70
C ILE A 417 1.23 1.37 10.14
N THR A 418 0.87 1.67 11.37
CA THR A 418 1.21 2.93 12.06
C THR A 418 2.07 2.62 13.27
N LEU A 419 3.19 3.30 13.39
CA LEU A 419 4.08 3.27 14.54
C LEU A 419 3.55 4.25 15.58
N LEU A 420 3.39 3.79 16.81
CA LEU A 420 2.92 4.61 17.93
C LEU A 420 4.08 4.81 18.91
N TYR A 421 4.47 6.05 19.10
CA TYR A 421 5.51 6.45 20.06
C TYR A 421 4.90 7.25 21.19
N ASP A 422 5.19 6.82 22.41
CA ASP A 422 4.80 7.51 23.65
C ASP A 422 6.06 7.83 24.46
N ASP A 423 6.08 8.97 25.15
CA ASP A 423 7.20 9.33 26.00
C ASP A 423 7.38 8.29 27.13
N GLY A 424 8.62 7.89 27.36
CA GLY A 424 8.98 6.93 28.41
C GLY A 424 8.71 5.46 28.09
N THR A 425 8.19 5.13 26.89
CA THR A 425 8.05 3.74 26.45
C THR A 425 9.22 3.31 25.57
N PRO A 426 9.80 2.11 25.80
CA PRO A 426 10.90 1.63 24.98
C PRO A 426 10.39 1.13 23.61
N GLY A 427 10.66 1.89 22.56
CA GLY A 427 10.37 1.55 21.16
C GLY A 427 8.90 1.67 20.77
N PRO A 428 8.59 1.51 19.48
CA PRO A 428 7.24 1.71 18.96
C PRO A 428 6.30 0.56 19.30
N ARG A 429 5.01 0.91 19.49
CA ARG A 429 3.88 0.00 19.36
C ARG A 429 3.39 0.00 17.91
N LEU A 430 2.71 -1.05 17.47
CA LEU A 430 2.09 -1.12 16.15
C LEU A 430 0.59 -0.90 16.25
N LEU A 431 0.04 -0.13 15.32
CA LEU A 431 -1.39 -0.05 15.07
C LEU A 431 -1.65 -0.51 13.62
N LEU A 432 -2.45 -1.56 13.47
CA LEU A 432 -2.78 -2.20 12.20
C LEU A 432 -4.21 -1.87 11.80
N LYS A 433 -4.44 -1.76 10.50
CA LYS A 433 -5.74 -1.49 9.87
C LYS A 433 -5.86 -2.23 8.54
N ASP A 434 -7.07 -2.25 7.96
CA ASP A 434 -7.38 -2.92 6.68
C ASP A 434 -7.09 -4.44 6.72
N ASN A 435 -7.97 -5.19 7.39
CA ASN A 435 -7.82 -6.62 7.60
C ASN A 435 -8.48 -7.49 6.51
N ASP A 436 -8.76 -6.95 5.31
CA ASP A 436 -9.60 -7.59 4.28
C ASP A 436 -8.85 -8.47 3.27
N GLY A 437 -7.53 -8.64 3.41
CA GLY A 437 -6.70 -9.34 2.43
C GLY A 437 -5.70 -10.38 2.95
N PRO A 438 -5.91 -11.08 4.09
CA PRO A 438 -4.94 -12.04 4.60
C PRO A 438 -4.89 -13.34 3.79
N ARG A 439 -3.94 -14.20 4.17
CA ARG A 439 -3.95 -15.64 3.91
C ARG A 439 -4.01 -16.38 5.22
N ILE A 440 -4.90 -17.37 5.32
CA ILE A 440 -5.10 -18.16 6.52
C ILE A 440 -5.04 -19.65 6.15
N HIS A 441 -4.16 -20.39 6.83
CA HIS A 441 -4.05 -21.84 6.70
C HIS A 441 -4.84 -22.52 7.83
N PRO A 442 -6.01 -23.14 7.55
CA PRO A 442 -6.93 -23.64 8.58
C PRO A 442 -6.31 -24.66 9.53
N ALA A 443 -5.50 -25.59 9.00
CA ALA A 443 -4.90 -26.64 9.83
C ALA A 443 -3.87 -26.06 10.82
N ARG A 444 -3.03 -25.09 10.39
CA ARG A 444 -2.08 -24.43 11.28
C ARG A 444 -2.79 -23.57 12.33
N LEU A 445 -3.81 -22.83 11.90
CA LEU A 445 -4.59 -21.98 12.80
C LEU A 445 -5.27 -22.83 13.90
N ARG A 446 -5.91 -23.93 13.49
CA ARG A 446 -6.52 -24.89 14.44
C ARG A 446 -5.50 -25.46 15.42
N ALA A 447 -4.34 -25.89 14.91
CA ALA A 447 -3.29 -26.47 15.75
C ALA A 447 -2.78 -25.47 16.80
N ALA A 448 -2.64 -24.19 16.42
CA ALA A 448 -2.13 -23.13 17.29
C ALA A 448 -3.19 -22.58 18.26
N LEU A 449 -4.45 -22.40 17.83
CA LEU A 449 -5.54 -21.91 18.67
C LEU A 449 -6.19 -23.00 19.52
N GLY A 450 -6.07 -24.29 19.14
CA GLY A 450 -6.78 -25.38 19.80
C GLY A 450 -8.28 -25.43 19.51
N GLU A 451 -8.77 -24.53 18.69
CA GLU A 451 -10.16 -24.44 18.26
C GLU A 451 -10.23 -24.02 16.78
N THR A 452 -11.36 -24.26 16.13
CA THR A 452 -11.54 -23.86 14.73
C THR A 452 -12.47 -22.66 14.68
N PRO A 453 -11.95 -21.43 14.47
CA PRO A 453 -12.81 -20.31 14.19
C PRO A 453 -13.57 -20.55 12.88
N ALA A 454 -14.75 -19.93 12.74
CA ALA A 454 -15.46 -19.96 11.48
C ALA A 454 -14.62 -19.27 10.39
N LEU A 455 -14.34 -19.99 9.31
CA LEU A 455 -13.56 -19.51 8.16
C LEU A 455 -14.44 -19.44 6.90
N ASP A 456 -15.67 -18.98 7.07
CA ASP A 456 -16.60 -18.73 5.97
C ASP A 456 -16.38 -17.29 5.47
N PHE A 457 -15.61 -17.17 4.39
CA PHE A 457 -15.27 -15.90 3.76
C PHE A 457 -15.89 -15.80 2.38
N SER A 458 -16.34 -14.58 2.05
CA SER A 458 -16.82 -14.25 0.70
C SER A 458 -15.68 -14.27 -0.33
N ASP A 459 -14.45 -13.90 0.09
CA ASP A 459 -13.25 -14.05 -0.74
C ASP A 459 -12.58 -15.41 -0.48
N PRO A 460 -12.74 -16.38 -1.41
CA PRO A 460 -12.17 -17.73 -1.23
C PRO A 460 -10.64 -17.74 -1.17
N ARG A 461 -9.99 -16.65 -1.55
CA ARG A 461 -8.54 -16.50 -1.54
C ARG A 461 -7.97 -16.30 -0.15
N ILE A 462 -8.78 -15.93 0.84
CA ILE A 462 -8.34 -15.79 2.24
C ILE A 462 -7.88 -17.13 2.79
N VAL A 463 -8.60 -18.21 2.49
CA VAL A 463 -8.25 -19.55 2.92
C VAL A 463 -7.23 -20.17 1.96
N THR A 464 -6.15 -20.71 2.50
CA THR A 464 -5.14 -21.47 1.74
C THR A 464 -4.71 -22.72 2.48
N HIS A 465 -4.38 -23.78 1.75
CA HIS A 465 -3.76 -24.99 2.25
C HIS A 465 -2.29 -25.12 1.85
N ASP A 466 -1.72 -24.05 1.28
CA ASP A 466 -0.35 -23.98 0.82
C ASP A 466 0.45 -22.99 1.67
N ASP A 467 1.43 -23.52 2.40
CA ASP A 467 2.36 -22.75 3.22
C ASP A 467 3.17 -21.73 2.39
N ARG A 468 3.43 -22.06 1.11
CA ARG A 468 4.13 -21.15 0.20
C ARG A 468 3.32 -19.88 -0.03
N ALA A 469 1.99 -19.97 -0.15
CA ALA A 469 1.13 -18.81 -0.32
C ALA A 469 1.20 -17.85 0.91
N LEU A 470 1.39 -18.38 2.12
CA LEU A 470 1.65 -17.57 3.31
C LEU A 470 2.99 -16.87 3.22
N LEU A 471 4.05 -17.63 2.89
CA LEU A 471 5.41 -17.08 2.82
C LEU A 471 5.59 -16.10 1.66
N ASP A 472 4.95 -16.31 0.51
CA ASP A 472 4.97 -15.40 -0.61
C ASP A 472 4.32 -14.04 -0.24
N LEU A 473 3.19 -14.06 0.48
CA LEU A 473 2.55 -12.85 0.98
C LEU A 473 3.42 -12.16 2.04
N PHE A 474 3.91 -12.89 3.03
CA PHE A 474 4.80 -12.37 4.07
C PHE A 474 6.07 -11.75 3.46
N THR A 475 6.72 -12.46 2.54
CA THR A 475 7.94 -11.98 1.88
C THR A 475 7.69 -10.72 1.09
N THR A 476 6.64 -10.69 0.27
CA THR A 476 6.40 -9.55 -0.63
C THR A 476 5.83 -8.33 0.09
N ILE A 477 5.14 -8.50 1.20
CA ILE A 477 4.59 -7.39 1.98
C ILE A 477 5.52 -7.02 3.14
N THR A 478 5.73 -7.94 4.09
CA THR A 478 6.46 -7.62 5.31
C THR A 478 7.95 -7.46 5.03
N VAL A 479 8.57 -8.42 4.34
CA VAL A 479 10.03 -8.37 4.11
C VAL A 479 10.38 -7.33 3.04
N HIS A 480 9.70 -7.29 1.90
CA HIS A 480 10.06 -6.33 0.84
C HIS A 480 9.56 -4.92 1.15
N LEU A 481 8.24 -4.72 1.33
CA LEU A 481 7.67 -3.37 1.41
C LEU A 481 7.84 -2.71 2.79
N CYS A 482 7.85 -3.49 3.88
CA CYS A 482 7.90 -2.94 5.23
C CYS A 482 9.29 -3.03 5.89
N ALA A 483 10.22 -3.82 5.38
CA ALA A 483 11.59 -3.91 5.88
C ALA A 483 12.62 -3.51 4.82
N GLY A 484 12.70 -4.24 3.71
CA GLY A 484 13.68 -4.00 2.65
C GLY A 484 13.63 -2.60 2.07
N ALA A 485 12.43 -2.08 1.75
CA ALA A 485 12.27 -0.74 1.20
C ALA A 485 12.91 0.34 2.10
N TYR A 486 12.83 0.19 3.42
CA TYR A 486 13.44 1.13 4.37
C TYR A 486 14.95 0.93 4.48
N ALA A 487 15.45 -0.31 4.45
CA ALA A 487 16.89 -0.58 4.41
C ALA A 487 17.54 0.07 3.18
N PHE A 488 16.97 -0.14 1.99
CA PHE A 488 17.46 0.50 0.77
C PHE A 488 17.24 2.03 0.78
N GLY A 489 16.14 2.51 1.35
CA GLY A 489 15.85 3.93 1.48
C GLY A 489 16.87 4.63 2.38
N LEU A 490 17.08 4.15 3.59
CA LEU A 490 18.04 4.73 4.55
C LEU A 490 19.47 4.67 4.01
N ALA A 491 19.87 3.58 3.34
CA ALA A 491 21.18 3.51 2.70
C ALA A 491 21.34 4.57 1.60
N ARG A 492 20.32 4.82 0.78
CA ARG A 492 20.33 5.90 -0.23
C ARG A 492 20.44 7.29 0.37
N HIS A 493 19.91 7.50 1.56
CA HIS A 493 20.05 8.75 2.31
C HIS A 493 21.34 8.84 3.13
N GLY A 494 22.21 7.81 3.06
CA GLY A 494 23.54 7.84 3.70
C GLY A 494 23.53 7.55 5.22
N HIS A 495 22.42 7.04 5.77
CA HIS A 495 22.30 6.78 7.21
C HIS A 495 23.16 5.60 7.67
N ALA A 496 23.30 4.57 6.83
CA ALA A 496 24.16 3.43 7.10
C ALA A 496 24.49 2.67 5.81
N PRO A 497 25.59 1.90 5.80
CA PRO A 497 25.88 0.98 4.72
C PRO A 497 24.76 -0.06 4.56
N LEU A 498 24.36 -0.33 3.31
CA LEU A 498 23.23 -1.22 3.01
C LEU A 498 23.39 -2.61 3.64
N HIS A 499 24.61 -3.17 3.65
CA HIS A 499 24.86 -4.50 4.21
C HIS A 499 24.59 -4.58 5.72
N HIS A 500 24.78 -3.50 6.48
CA HIS A 500 24.40 -3.43 7.89
C HIS A 500 22.88 -3.48 8.06
N LEU A 501 22.14 -2.68 7.28
CA LEU A 501 20.68 -2.64 7.32
C LEU A 501 20.04 -3.97 6.90
N LEU A 502 20.59 -4.62 5.86
CA LEU A 502 20.14 -5.96 5.45
C LEU A 502 20.53 -7.02 6.48
N GLY A 503 21.65 -6.82 7.19
CA GLY A 503 22.07 -7.64 8.33
C GLY A 503 21.03 -7.67 9.42
N LEU A 504 20.50 -6.51 9.84
CA LEU A 504 19.45 -6.42 10.85
C LEU A 504 18.19 -7.22 10.45
N ILE A 505 17.72 -7.06 9.22
CA ILE A 505 16.55 -7.82 8.72
C ILE A 505 16.82 -9.31 8.80
N ARG A 506 17.96 -9.76 8.28
CA ARG A 506 18.33 -11.18 8.25
C ARG A 506 18.46 -11.77 9.64
N ASP A 507 19.09 -11.06 10.58
CA ASP A 507 19.33 -11.56 11.92
C ASP A 507 18.01 -11.71 12.69
N ARG A 508 17.08 -10.74 12.56
CA ARG A 508 15.72 -10.84 13.13
C ARG A 508 14.90 -11.98 12.52
N LEU A 509 14.97 -12.16 11.21
CA LEU A 509 14.29 -13.30 10.55
C LEU A 509 14.90 -14.64 10.96
N ALA A 510 16.21 -14.73 11.12
CA ALA A 510 16.89 -15.95 11.57
C ALA A 510 16.53 -16.28 13.03
N GLU A 511 16.41 -15.30 13.90
CA GLU A 511 15.94 -15.46 15.27
C GLU A 511 14.48 -15.98 15.29
N ALA A 512 13.60 -15.35 14.52
CA ALA A 512 12.21 -15.78 14.38
C ALA A 512 12.09 -17.20 13.81
N ALA A 513 12.90 -17.56 12.81
CA ALA A 513 12.90 -18.91 12.25
C ALA A 513 13.28 -19.97 13.31
N ARG A 514 14.22 -19.66 14.21
CA ARG A 514 14.56 -20.57 15.32
C ARG A 514 13.40 -20.73 16.31
N SER A 515 12.72 -19.64 16.65
CA SER A 515 11.59 -19.69 17.61
C SER A 515 10.35 -20.41 17.04
N LEU A 516 10.15 -20.38 15.73
CA LEU A 516 9.06 -21.08 15.02
C LEU A 516 9.33 -22.57 14.77
N GLY A 517 10.48 -23.10 15.24
CA GLY A 517 10.86 -24.49 15.15
C GLY A 517 11.77 -24.83 13.97
N THR A 518 12.61 -25.84 14.16
CA THR A 518 13.63 -26.27 13.19
C THR A 518 13.32 -27.61 12.53
N GLY A 519 12.31 -28.34 13.02
CA GLY A 519 11.91 -29.64 12.48
C GLY A 519 11.31 -29.55 11.08
N PRO A 520 11.35 -30.65 10.30
CA PRO A 520 10.74 -30.70 8.97
C PRO A 520 9.28 -30.27 8.98
N GLY A 521 8.89 -29.38 8.04
CA GLY A 521 7.52 -28.86 7.92
C GLY A 521 7.13 -27.80 8.96
N SER A 522 8.00 -27.47 9.94
CA SER A 522 7.77 -26.31 10.81
C SER A 522 7.84 -25.01 10.02
N MET A 523 7.10 -24.00 10.46
CA MET A 523 7.13 -22.68 9.79
C MET A 523 8.53 -22.05 9.86
N GLY A 524 9.30 -22.30 10.91
CA GLY A 524 10.67 -21.83 11.02
C GLY A 524 11.62 -22.48 10.02
N ALA A 525 11.50 -23.79 9.76
CA ALA A 525 12.27 -24.46 8.72
C ALA A 525 11.91 -23.92 7.32
N LEU A 526 10.63 -23.67 7.06
CA LEU A 526 10.15 -23.10 5.79
C LEU A 526 10.63 -21.64 5.62
N LEU A 527 10.53 -20.81 6.64
CA LEU A 527 11.03 -19.43 6.62
C LEU A 527 12.54 -19.39 6.34
N ARG A 528 13.30 -20.29 6.96
CA ARG A 528 14.74 -20.40 6.72
C ARG A 528 15.04 -20.79 5.27
N THR A 529 14.44 -21.86 4.78
CA THR A 529 14.78 -22.42 3.45
C THR A 529 14.24 -21.58 2.30
N GLN A 530 13.03 -20.99 2.45
CA GLN A 530 12.35 -20.27 1.36
C GLN A 530 12.59 -18.77 1.38
N VAL A 531 13.03 -18.18 2.49
CA VAL A 531 13.29 -16.73 2.59
C VAL A 531 14.77 -16.43 2.85
N LEU A 532 15.36 -17.04 3.87
CA LEU A 532 16.75 -16.70 4.25
C LEU A 532 17.80 -17.33 3.35
N GLU A 533 17.62 -18.60 2.94
CA GLU A 533 18.60 -19.40 2.20
C GLU A 533 18.26 -19.55 0.71
N ALA A 534 17.04 -19.25 0.30
CA ALA A 534 16.63 -19.34 -1.10
C ALA A 534 17.49 -18.42 -1.98
N ALA A 535 17.95 -18.92 -3.13
CA ALA A 535 18.69 -18.10 -4.09
C ALA A 535 17.84 -16.98 -4.71
N ARG A 536 16.53 -17.16 -4.72
CA ARG A 536 15.55 -16.23 -5.31
C ARG A 536 14.35 -16.06 -4.38
N LEU A 537 13.81 -14.84 -4.35
CA LEU A 537 12.60 -14.49 -3.60
C LEU A 537 11.44 -14.17 -4.57
N PRO A 538 10.18 -14.36 -4.12
CA PRO A 538 9.02 -13.93 -4.87
C PRO A 538 9.00 -12.40 -5.00
N VAL A 539 8.55 -11.90 -6.16
CA VAL A 539 8.38 -10.47 -6.45
C VAL A 539 6.98 -10.27 -6.97
N LYS A 540 6.21 -9.36 -6.37
CA LYS A 540 4.90 -8.97 -6.91
C LYS A 540 5.09 -8.22 -8.23
N ALA A 541 4.53 -8.75 -9.32
CA ALA A 541 4.55 -8.11 -10.63
C ALA A 541 3.26 -7.28 -10.83
N MET A 542 3.19 -6.15 -10.10
CA MET A 542 1.98 -5.34 -9.96
C MET A 542 1.61 -4.61 -11.25
N VAL A 543 2.58 -4.07 -11.98
CA VAL A 543 2.36 -3.39 -13.27
C VAL A 543 1.95 -4.40 -14.33
N THR A 544 2.62 -5.55 -14.34
CA THR A 544 2.32 -6.64 -15.28
C THR A 544 0.89 -7.12 -15.10
N ALA A 545 0.47 -7.45 -13.88
CA ALA A 545 -0.88 -7.95 -13.60
C ALA A 545 -1.95 -6.86 -13.57
N GLY A 546 -1.59 -5.65 -13.14
CA GLY A 546 -2.52 -4.55 -12.97
C GLY A 546 -2.89 -3.83 -14.26
N THR A 547 -2.03 -3.92 -15.30
CA THR A 547 -2.23 -3.14 -16.51
C THR A 547 -1.70 -3.80 -17.79
N LEU A 548 -0.46 -4.38 -17.77
CA LEU A 548 0.19 -4.79 -19.01
C LEU A 548 -0.40 -6.04 -19.63
N LEU A 549 -0.70 -7.08 -18.84
CA LEU A 549 -1.24 -8.33 -19.37
C LEU A 549 -2.76 -8.30 -19.48
N ALA A 550 -3.26 -8.88 -20.55
CA ALA A 550 -4.66 -9.25 -20.68
C ALA A 550 -5.05 -10.18 -19.51
N LYS A 551 -6.27 -10.01 -18.97
CA LYS A 551 -6.75 -10.73 -17.78
C LYS A 551 -6.67 -12.25 -17.95
N GLU A 552 -6.97 -12.75 -19.14
CA GLU A 552 -6.93 -14.18 -19.50
C GLU A 552 -5.51 -14.74 -19.45
N ARG A 553 -4.50 -13.89 -19.65
CA ARG A 553 -3.08 -14.29 -19.65
C ARG A 553 -2.45 -14.15 -18.28
N SER A 554 -2.82 -13.11 -17.51
CA SER A 554 -2.28 -12.94 -16.16
C SER A 554 -2.75 -14.07 -15.23
N GLY A 555 -3.93 -14.65 -15.49
CA GLY A 555 -4.58 -15.60 -14.58
C GLY A 555 -4.86 -14.97 -13.19
N ALA A 556 -4.50 -13.71 -13.01
CA ALA A 556 -4.60 -13.03 -11.74
C ALA A 556 -6.02 -12.47 -11.58
N LEU A 557 -6.73 -12.95 -10.56
CA LEU A 557 -8.00 -12.39 -10.13
C LEU A 557 -7.83 -10.99 -9.50
N ASP A 558 -6.60 -10.63 -9.15
CA ASP A 558 -6.20 -9.41 -8.46
C ASP A 558 -4.73 -9.09 -8.77
N ILE A 559 -4.39 -7.81 -8.84
CA ILE A 559 -3.02 -7.33 -9.08
C ILE A 559 -2.00 -7.80 -8.04
N ASN A 560 -2.46 -8.16 -6.86
CA ASN A 560 -1.62 -8.54 -5.74
C ASN A 560 -1.17 -10.00 -5.76
N LYS A 561 -1.51 -10.78 -6.81
CA LYS A 561 -1.34 -12.25 -6.82
C LYS A 561 -0.65 -12.79 -8.07
N HIS A 562 0.04 -11.93 -8.78
CA HIS A 562 0.93 -12.32 -9.85
C HIS A 562 2.38 -12.16 -9.40
N TYR A 563 3.09 -13.28 -9.30
CA TYR A 563 4.46 -13.29 -8.80
C TYR A 563 5.43 -13.68 -9.90
N THR A 564 6.53 -12.95 -9.98
CA THR A 564 7.78 -13.37 -10.62
C THR A 564 8.82 -13.65 -9.52
N THR A 565 10.07 -13.88 -9.87
CA THR A 565 11.14 -14.08 -8.89
C THR A 565 12.33 -13.18 -9.17
N GLY A 566 12.96 -12.68 -8.10
CA GLY A 566 14.20 -11.90 -8.14
C GLY A 566 15.31 -12.55 -7.31
N PRO A 567 16.58 -12.15 -7.47
CA PRO A 567 17.66 -12.56 -6.60
C PRO A 567 17.38 -12.21 -5.14
N ASN A 568 17.80 -13.07 -4.23
CA ASN A 568 17.65 -12.82 -2.80
C ASN A 568 18.71 -11.84 -2.28
N TYR A 569 18.32 -10.62 -2.02
CA TYR A 569 19.20 -9.57 -1.49
C TYR A 569 19.55 -9.75 0.00
N LEU A 570 18.91 -10.70 0.69
CA LEU A 570 19.23 -11.04 2.09
C LEU A 570 20.38 -12.05 2.20
N LEU A 571 20.79 -12.70 1.13
CA LEU A 571 21.94 -13.60 1.18
C LEU A 571 23.20 -12.81 1.59
N ARG A 572 24.02 -13.41 2.45
CA ARG A 572 25.37 -12.88 2.68
C ARG A 572 26.12 -12.98 1.35
N GLY A 573 26.43 -11.84 0.75
CA GLY A 573 27.40 -11.83 -0.33
C GLY A 573 28.68 -12.52 0.20
N SER A 574 29.24 -13.45 -0.56
CA SER A 574 30.63 -13.75 -0.40
C SER A 574 31.36 -12.40 -0.51
N ASP A 575 31.95 -11.96 0.59
CA ASP A 575 32.80 -10.78 0.64
C ASP A 575 33.72 -10.86 -0.58
N PRO A 576 33.73 -9.89 -1.50
CA PRO A 576 34.80 -9.85 -2.48
C PRO A 576 36.06 -9.51 -1.71
N ARG A 577 36.91 -10.55 -1.48
CA ARG A 577 38.26 -10.36 -1.00
C ARG A 577 39.07 -9.52 -1.96
#